data_dad9e008873804b4bbc88749ed4981ca
#
_entry.id   dad9e008873804b4bbc88749ed4981ca
#
_cell.length_a   1.000
_cell.length_b   1.000
_cell.length_c   1.000
_cell.angle_alpha   90.00
_cell.angle_beta   90.00
_cell.angle_gamma   90.00
#
_symmetry.space_group_name_H-M   'P 1'
#
loop_
_entity.id
_entity.type
_entity.pdbx_description
1 polymer ?
#
loop_
_entity_poly.entity_id
_entity_poly.type
_entity_poly.pdbx_seq_one_letter_code
_entity_poly.pdbx_strand_id
1 'polypeptide(L)'
;MIIGNGLIAKSFENYNLDCILFASGVSSSMEKSRDNFLREVNLLKETISNNPDKKIVYFSTIMSTVDSSYYCTHKFFQENYVSKHAKNYIIFRLPQVIGPGGNTNNIFNYIKNKAYKNEPIDVFHSIKRSLIDVTDVAKIVNYCVNKQNRQTINIVGIEEKYVSNIAHLITKKINSTSHINVIRRHVCRNHEYKNCEIVDLA
;
A
#
# COMPACT_ATOMS: atom_id res chain seq x y z
N MET A 1 -1.86 18.89 6.28
CA MET A 1 -2.43 18.14 7.44
C MET A 1 -2.33 16.64 7.16
N ILE A 2 -2.01 15.82 8.17
CA ILE A 2 -1.93 14.35 8.05
C ILE A 2 -3.06 13.76 8.88
N ILE A 3 -3.84 12.84 8.30
CA ILE A 3 -4.89 12.08 8.97
C ILE A 3 -4.47 10.62 9.01
N GLY A 4 -4.19 10.11 10.19
CA GLY A 4 -3.69 8.76 10.43
C GLY A 4 -2.39 8.76 11.26
N ASN A 5 -2.00 7.56 11.70
CA ASN A 5 -0.80 7.35 12.52
C ASN A 5 -0.01 6.09 12.12
N GLY A 6 -0.37 5.50 10.98
CA GLY A 6 0.28 4.30 10.45
C GLY A 6 1.61 4.58 9.76
N LEU A 7 2.16 3.53 9.11
CA LEU A 7 3.44 3.58 8.42
C LEU A 7 3.53 4.73 7.41
N ILE A 8 2.51 4.90 6.56
CA ILE A 8 2.47 5.96 5.56
C ILE A 8 2.39 7.33 6.25
N ALA A 9 1.50 7.53 7.22
CA ALA A 9 1.36 8.81 7.92
C ALA A 9 2.70 9.27 8.51
N LYS A 10 3.41 8.39 9.20
CA LYS A 10 4.70 8.68 9.85
C LYS A 10 5.79 9.06 8.86
N SER A 11 5.78 8.54 7.65
CA SER A 11 6.78 8.89 6.64
C SER A 11 6.70 10.34 6.16
N PHE A 12 5.61 11.04 6.49
CA PHE A 12 5.40 12.44 6.12
C PHE A 12 5.59 13.42 7.27
N GLU A 13 5.96 13.01 8.47
CA GLU A 13 6.11 13.89 9.64
C GLU A 13 7.05 15.09 9.40
N ASN A 14 8.05 14.92 8.53
CA ASN A 14 9.01 15.96 8.17
C ASN A 14 8.70 16.70 6.85
N TYR A 15 7.51 16.47 6.25
CA TYR A 15 7.12 17.11 5.00
C TYR A 15 6.11 18.22 5.26
N ASN A 16 6.37 19.41 4.72
CA ASN A 16 5.42 20.53 4.74
C ASN A 16 4.66 20.57 3.41
N LEU A 17 3.51 19.92 3.36
CA LEU A 17 2.67 19.83 2.16
C LEU A 17 1.37 20.62 2.33
N ASP A 18 1.03 21.45 1.36
CA ASP A 18 -0.27 22.15 1.35
C ASP A 18 -1.39 21.24 0.80
N CYS A 19 -1.63 20.17 1.51
CA CYS A 19 -2.68 19.20 1.21
C CYS A 19 -3.10 18.45 2.47
N ILE A 20 -4.14 17.63 2.34
CA ILE A 20 -4.55 16.65 3.36
C ILE A 20 -4.11 15.27 2.91
N LEU A 21 -3.17 14.69 3.64
CA LEU A 21 -2.76 13.30 3.46
C LEU A 21 -3.71 12.40 4.26
N PHE A 22 -4.64 11.74 3.57
CA PHE A 22 -5.55 10.80 4.20
C PHE A 22 -4.90 9.40 4.25
N ALA A 23 -4.17 9.14 5.34
CA ALA A 23 -3.42 7.91 5.60
C ALA A 23 -4.02 7.08 6.76
N SER A 24 -5.34 7.20 7.00
CA SER A 24 -6.10 6.49 8.04
C SER A 24 -6.96 5.36 7.51
N GLY A 25 -6.61 4.83 6.34
CA GLY A 25 -7.34 3.73 5.71
C GLY A 25 -7.15 2.38 6.42
N VAL A 26 -8.04 1.45 6.11
CA VAL A 26 -7.85 0.03 6.45
C VAL A 26 -6.55 -0.46 5.82
N SER A 27 -5.67 -1.05 6.62
CA SER A 27 -4.31 -1.44 6.21
C SER A 27 -4.14 -2.94 5.96
N SER A 28 -5.09 -3.78 6.40
CA SER A 28 -5.05 -5.23 6.22
C SER A 28 -5.88 -5.63 5.00
N SER A 29 -5.25 -6.30 4.02
CA SER A 29 -5.97 -6.89 2.89
C SER A 29 -6.88 -8.07 3.30
N MET A 30 -6.73 -8.57 4.53
CA MET A 30 -7.55 -9.63 5.11
C MET A 30 -8.68 -9.09 6.00
N GLU A 31 -8.88 -7.77 6.04
CA GLU A 31 -9.93 -7.15 6.85
C GLU A 31 -11.31 -7.60 6.39
N LYS A 32 -12.18 -7.90 7.34
CA LYS A 32 -13.57 -8.30 7.13
C LYS A 32 -14.54 -7.54 8.03
N SER A 33 -14.03 -6.76 8.99
CA SER A 33 -14.88 -6.00 9.89
C SER A 33 -15.56 -4.86 9.16
N ARG A 34 -16.90 -4.89 9.16
CA ARG A 34 -17.73 -3.81 8.63
C ARG A 34 -17.45 -2.48 9.33
N ASP A 35 -17.21 -2.51 10.63
CA ASP A 35 -17.00 -1.31 11.43
C ASP A 35 -15.69 -0.60 11.05
N ASN A 36 -14.63 -1.37 10.76
CA ASN A 36 -13.37 -0.81 10.28
C ASN A 36 -13.52 -0.12 8.92
N PHE A 37 -14.29 -0.72 8.02
CA PHE A 37 -14.61 -0.10 6.73
C PHE A 37 -15.50 1.13 6.89
N LEU A 38 -16.53 1.09 7.72
CA LEU A 38 -17.40 2.23 7.99
C LEU A 38 -16.66 3.39 8.64
N ARG A 39 -15.73 3.09 9.56
CA ARG A 39 -14.86 4.11 10.16
C ARG A 39 -14.08 4.89 9.10
N GLU A 40 -13.44 4.19 8.14
CA GLU A 40 -12.72 4.84 7.04
C GLU A 40 -13.65 5.69 6.17
N VAL A 41 -14.82 5.15 5.80
CA VAL A 41 -15.84 5.85 5.00
C VAL A 41 -16.25 7.16 5.67
N ASN A 42 -16.64 7.11 6.93
CA ASN A 42 -17.15 8.26 7.66
C ASN A 42 -16.06 9.33 7.84
N LEU A 43 -14.85 8.91 8.22
CA LEU A 43 -13.73 9.82 8.40
C LEU A 43 -13.33 10.49 7.07
N LEU A 44 -13.34 9.76 5.96
CA LEU A 44 -13.03 10.33 4.65
C LEU A 44 -14.10 11.31 4.19
N LYS A 45 -15.38 11.00 4.38
CA LYS A 45 -16.49 11.89 4.09
C LYS A 45 -16.40 13.19 4.87
N GLU A 46 -16.21 13.10 6.17
CA GLU A 46 -16.04 14.25 7.07
C GLU A 46 -14.82 15.09 6.66
N THR A 47 -13.70 14.44 6.35
CA THR A 47 -12.49 15.12 5.91
C THR A 47 -12.74 15.97 4.66
N ILE A 48 -13.40 15.42 3.65
CA ILE A 48 -13.67 16.11 2.39
C ILE A 48 -14.67 17.26 2.63
N SER A 49 -15.74 17.00 3.36
CA SER A 49 -16.79 18.01 3.63
C SER A 49 -16.26 19.21 4.41
N ASN A 50 -15.39 18.98 5.38
CA ASN A 50 -14.82 20.05 6.22
C ASN A 50 -13.68 20.81 5.53
N ASN A 51 -13.19 20.33 4.39
CA ASN A 51 -12.04 20.91 3.69
C ASN A 51 -12.28 21.02 2.18
N PRO A 52 -13.32 21.74 1.72
CA PRO A 52 -13.79 21.70 0.32
C PRO A 52 -12.76 22.19 -0.70
N ASP A 53 -11.86 23.09 -0.32
CA ASP A 53 -10.86 23.67 -1.21
C ASP A 53 -9.46 23.04 -1.09
N LYS A 54 -9.24 22.22 -0.07
CA LYS A 54 -7.95 21.55 0.12
C LYS A 54 -7.80 20.35 -0.82
N LYS A 55 -6.57 20.12 -1.27
CA LYS A 55 -6.24 18.92 -2.04
C LYS A 55 -6.22 17.70 -1.12
N ILE A 56 -6.98 16.68 -1.49
CA ILE A 56 -7.03 15.39 -0.80
C ILE A 56 -6.03 14.42 -1.47
N VAL A 57 -5.09 13.89 -0.72
CA VAL A 57 -4.22 12.80 -1.14
C VAL A 57 -4.73 11.52 -0.46
N TYR A 58 -5.23 10.59 -1.27
CA TYR A 58 -5.77 9.32 -0.81
C TYR A 58 -4.85 8.16 -1.19
N PHE A 59 -4.62 7.24 -0.27
CA PHE A 59 -3.80 6.04 -0.49
C PHE A 59 -4.69 4.82 -0.68
N SER A 60 -4.61 4.25 -1.87
CA SER A 60 -5.31 3.06 -2.30
C SER A 60 -4.33 1.91 -2.59
N THR A 61 -4.77 0.88 -3.26
CA THR A 61 -3.98 -0.28 -3.65
C THR A 61 -4.02 -0.48 -5.16
N ILE A 62 -2.89 -0.92 -5.76
CA ILE A 62 -2.84 -1.32 -7.17
C ILE A 62 -3.82 -2.46 -7.50
N MET A 63 -4.29 -3.18 -6.46
CA MET A 63 -5.25 -4.28 -6.61
C MET A 63 -6.71 -3.82 -6.64
N SER A 64 -7.01 -2.53 -6.40
CA SER A 64 -8.38 -2.01 -6.25
C SER A 64 -9.27 -2.25 -7.48
N THR A 65 -8.68 -2.36 -8.67
CA THR A 65 -9.40 -2.57 -9.94
C THR A 65 -9.33 -3.99 -10.48
N VAL A 66 -8.59 -4.89 -9.83
CA VAL A 66 -8.33 -6.25 -10.36
C VAL A 66 -8.70 -7.37 -9.40
N ASP A 67 -8.87 -7.07 -8.11
CA ASP A 67 -9.23 -8.05 -7.08
C ASP A 67 -10.61 -7.70 -6.50
N SER A 68 -11.48 -8.70 -6.35
CA SER A 68 -12.85 -8.55 -5.82
C SER A 68 -12.97 -8.80 -4.32
N SER A 69 -11.85 -8.85 -3.58
CA SER A 69 -11.88 -8.95 -2.12
C SER A 69 -12.58 -7.75 -1.48
N TYR A 70 -13.15 -7.93 -0.29
CA TYR A 70 -13.78 -6.83 0.46
C TYR A 70 -12.88 -5.60 0.58
N TYR A 71 -11.59 -5.82 0.84
CA TYR A 71 -10.60 -4.76 0.93
C TYR A 71 -10.44 -3.99 -0.38
N CYS A 72 -10.22 -4.69 -1.49
CA CYS A 72 -10.02 -4.06 -2.80
C CYS A 72 -11.28 -3.35 -3.29
N THR A 73 -12.45 -3.98 -3.13
CA THR A 73 -13.75 -3.37 -3.44
C THR A 73 -13.97 -2.10 -2.60
N HIS A 74 -13.69 -2.15 -1.31
CA HIS A 74 -13.77 -0.97 -0.44
C HIS A 74 -12.84 0.16 -0.92
N LYS A 75 -11.58 -0.15 -1.22
CA LYS A 75 -10.62 0.85 -1.73
C LYS A 75 -11.10 1.48 -3.04
N PHE A 76 -11.61 0.69 -3.96
CA PHE A 76 -12.19 1.19 -5.21
C PHE A 76 -13.40 2.11 -4.99
N PHE A 77 -14.29 1.78 -4.06
CA PHE A 77 -15.40 2.66 -3.71
C PHE A 77 -14.92 3.99 -3.10
N GLN A 78 -13.89 3.96 -2.27
CA GLN A 78 -13.30 5.19 -1.71
C GLN A 78 -12.63 6.05 -2.78
N GLU A 79 -11.92 5.45 -3.75
CA GLU A 79 -11.38 6.18 -4.90
C GLU A 79 -12.48 6.92 -5.66
N ASN A 80 -13.58 6.23 -5.95
CA ASN A 80 -14.73 6.83 -6.61
C ASN A 80 -15.38 7.94 -5.79
N TYR A 81 -15.44 7.78 -4.46
CA TYR A 81 -15.96 8.82 -3.59
C TYR A 81 -15.06 10.08 -3.63
N VAL A 82 -13.75 9.92 -3.48
CA VAL A 82 -12.78 11.02 -3.57
C VAL A 82 -12.89 11.74 -4.90
N SER A 83 -12.90 11.01 -6.02
CA SER A 83 -12.94 11.60 -7.36
C SER A 83 -14.22 12.38 -7.66
N LYS A 84 -15.34 12.00 -7.04
CA LYS A 84 -16.63 12.67 -7.21
C LYS A 84 -16.83 13.89 -6.29
N HIS A 85 -16.29 13.84 -5.08
CA HIS A 85 -16.64 14.80 -4.04
C HIS A 85 -15.49 15.76 -3.66
N ALA A 86 -14.22 15.38 -3.89
CA ALA A 86 -13.12 16.30 -3.67
C ALA A 86 -12.87 17.17 -4.90
N LYS A 87 -12.83 18.49 -4.71
CA LYS A 87 -12.53 19.47 -5.77
C LYS A 87 -11.13 19.29 -6.32
N ASN A 88 -10.17 19.03 -5.43
CA ASN A 88 -8.78 18.78 -5.74
C ASN A 88 -8.34 17.47 -5.08
N TYR A 89 -7.74 16.55 -5.84
CA TYR A 89 -7.32 15.29 -5.30
C TYR A 89 -6.18 14.64 -6.09
N ILE A 90 -5.45 13.76 -5.42
CA ILE A 90 -4.60 12.74 -6.04
C ILE A 90 -4.85 11.42 -5.31
N ILE A 91 -5.05 10.35 -6.06
CA ILE A 91 -5.18 9.00 -5.54
C ILE A 91 -3.91 8.25 -5.91
N PHE A 92 -3.18 7.76 -4.92
CA PHE A 92 -2.02 6.88 -5.12
C PHE A 92 -2.42 5.44 -4.87
N ARG A 93 -2.36 4.60 -5.90
CA ARG A 93 -2.48 3.16 -5.78
C ARG A 93 -1.11 2.57 -5.50
N LEU A 94 -0.94 2.01 -4.32
CA LEU A 94 0.35 1.53 -3.83
C LEU A 94 0.45 0.01 -3.94
N PRO A 95 1.65 -0.53 -4.21
CA PRO A 95 1.96 -1.95 -4.04
C PRO A 95 2.12 -2.27 -2.54
N GLN A 96 2.80 -3.37 -2.22
CA GLN A 96 3.12 -3.69 -0.84
C GLN A 96 4.16 -2.70 -0.30
N VAL A 97 3.72 -1.77 0.55
CA VAL A 97 4.61 -0.80 1.22
C VAL A 97 5.32 -1.48 2.38
N ILE A 98 6.64 -1.27 2.46
CA ILE A 98 7.50 -1.75 3.54
C ILE A 98 8.17 -0.59 4.24
N GLY A 99 8.54 -0.78 5.51
CA GLY A 99 9.24 0.22 6.31
C GLY A 99 9.19 -0.09 7.80
N PRO A 100 9.88 0.71 8.64
CA PRO A 100 9.87 0.55 10.10
C PRO A 100 8.46 0.74 10.68
N GLY A 101 8.00 -0.17 11.55
CA GLY A 101 6.70 -0.03 12.23
C GLY A 101 5.47 -0.30 11.37
N GLY A 102 5.61 -0.93 10.20
CA GLY A 102 4.49 -1.34 9.37
C GLY A 102 3.67 -2.48 9.98
N ASN A 103 2.50 -2.77 9.36
CA ASN A 103 1.60 -3.84 9.79
C ASN A 103 2.37 -5.17 9.93
N THR A 104 2.35 -5.75 11.12
CA THR A 104 3.05 -7.01 11.45
C THR A 104 2.54 -8.21 10.66
N ASN A 105 1.31 -8.15 10.17
CA ASN A 105 0.65 -9.22 9.43
C ASN A 105 0.87 -9.17 7.92
N ASN A 106 1.67 -8.23 7.41
CA ASN A 106 2.02 -8.25 5.99
C ASN A 106 3.07 -9.33 5.71
N ILE A 107 3.12 -9.79 4.46
CA ILE A 107 4.00 -10.91 4.04
C ILE A 107 5.49 -10.63 4.33
N PHE A 108 5.94 -9.38 4.17
CA PHE A 108 7.33 -9.00 4.42
C PHE A 108 7.67 -9.13 5.92
N ASN A 109 6.82 -8.56 6.78
CA ASN A 109 7.02 -8.66 8.24
C ASN A 109 6.84 -10.08 8.76
N TYR A 110 5.92 -10.86 8.18
CA TYR A 110 5.79 -12.30 8.47
C TYR A 110 7.11 -13.02 8.24
N ILE A 111 7.68 -12.89 7.03
CA ILE A 111 8.97 -13.53 6.67
C ILE A 111 10.09 -13.03 7.59
N LYS A 112 10.19 -11.72 7.78
CA LYS A 112 11.20 -11.11 8.64
C LYS A 112 11.14 -11.62 10.08
N ASN A 113 9.94 -11.66 10.66
CA ASN A 113 9.74 -12.12 12.05
C ASN A 113 10.09 -13.60 12.22
N LYS A 114 9.68 -14.46 11.27
CA LYS A 114 10.04 -15.86 11.25
C LYS A 114 11.55 -16.05 11.13
N ALA A 115 12.18 -15.31 10.22
CA ALA A 115 13.60 -15.37 10.00
C ALA A 115 14.43 -14.95 11.22
N TYR A 116 14.03 -13.88 11.94
CA TYR A 116 14.70 -13.49 13.19
C TYR A 116 14.62 -14.54 14.29
N LYS A 117 13.56 -15.35 14.29
CA LYS A 117 13.38 -16.44 15.25
C LYS A 117 13.97 -17.77 14.79
N ASN A 118 14.56 -17.84 13.59
CA ASN A 118 14.99 -19.05 12.92
C ASN A 118 13.85 -20.11 12.81
N GLU A 119 12.60 -19.65 12.67
CA GLU A 119 11.43 -20.52 12.48
C GLU A 119 11.22 -20.84 11.00
N PRO A 120 10.58 -21.99 10.65
CA PRO A 120 10.24 -22.31 9.27
C PRO A 120 9.34 -21.22 8.64
N ILE A 121 9.61 -20.92 7.36
CA ILE A 121 8.90 -19.88 6.60
C ILE A 121 8.12 -20.53 5.46
N ASP A 122 6.80 -20.47 5.53
CA ASP A 122 5.93 -21.02 4.47
C ASP A 122 5.60 -19.92 3.46
N VAL A 123 5.92 -20.18 2.19
CA VAL A 123 5.65 -19.25 1.08
C VAL A 123 5.03 -19.97 -0.11
N PHE A 124 4.12 -19.31 -0.82
CA PHE A 124 3.53 -19.87 -2.02
C PHE A 124 4.41 -19.62 -3.25
N HIS A 125 4.63 -20.69 -4.05
CA HIS A 125 5.51 -20.68 -5.21
C HIS A 125 5.14 -19.62 -6.26
N SER A 126 3.85 -19.48 -6.56
CA SER A 126 3.34 -18.68 -7.68
C SER A 126 3.04 -17.22 -7.34
N ILE A 127 3.25 -16.79 -6.09
CA ILE A 127 2.92 -15.44 -5.68
C ILE A 127 4.10 -14.51 -5.89
N LYS A 128 3.88 -13.49 -6.72
CA LYS A 128 4.81 -12.36 -6.87
C LYS A 128 4.31 -11.15 -6.07
N ARG A 129 5.23 -10.30 -5.66
CA ARG A 129 4.95 -9.01 -5.02
C ARG A 129 5.89 -7.94 -5.54
N SER A 130 5.32 -6.78 -5.83
CA SER A 130 6.06 -5.55 -5.95
C SER A 130 6.16 -4.93 -4.55
N LEU A 131 7.35 -4.54 -4.15
CA LEU A 131 7.62 -3.90 -2.87
C LEU A 131 8.10 -2.48 -3.12
N ILE A 132 7.69 -1.56 -2.24
CA ILE A 132 8.21 -0.20 -2.22
C ILE A 132 8.52 0.22 -0.79
N ASP A 133 9.63 0.92 -0.60
CA ASP A 133 9.94 1.51 0.69
C ASP A 133 9.04 2.72 0.95
N VAL A 134 8.58 2.88 2.18
CA VAL A 134 7.70 3.99 2.57
C VAL A 134 8.34 5.35 2.38
N THR A 135 9.67 5.44 2.46
CA THR A 135 10.40 6.71 2.21
C THR A 135 10.35 7.08 0.74
N ASP A 136 10.38 6.11 -0.16
CA ASP A 136 10.23 6.37 -1.60
C ASP A 136 8.79 6.74 -1.94
N VAL A 137 7.80 6.14 -1.28
CA VAL A 137 6.40 6.61 -1.38
C VAL A 137 6.31 8.08 -1.00
N ALA A 138 6.94 8.49 0.11
CA ALA A 138 6.91 9.88 0.56
C ALA A 138 7.57 10.84 -0.45
N LYS A 139 8.72 10.47 -1.03
CA LYS A 139 9.40 11.25 -2.08
C LYS A 139 8.52 11.42 -3.32
N ILE A 140 7.92 10.32 -3.82
CA ILE A 140 7.04 10.33 -4.99
C ILE A 140 5.82 11.24 -4.75
N VAL A 141 5.16 11.07 -3.61
CA VAL A 141 4.00 11.90 -3.24
C VAL A 141 4.38 13.37 -3.16
N ASN A 142 5.50 13.70 -2.49
CA ASN A 142 6.01 15.07 -2.39
C ASN A 142 6.28 15.69 -3.78
N TYR A 143 6.85 14.90 -4.69
CA TYR A 143 7.07 15.35 -6.08
C TYR A 143 5.76 15.60 -6.82
N CYS A 144 4.78 14.71 -6.69
CA CYS A 144 3.53 14.75 -7.45
C CYS A 144 2.52 15.77 -6.90
N VAL A 145 2.48 16.01 -5.58
CA VAL A 145 1.40 16.77 -4.93
C VAL A 145 1.25 18.20 -5.47
N ASN A 146 2.36 18.83 -5.86
CA ASN A 146 2.37 20.19 -6.41
C ASN A 146 2.22 20.24 -7.93
N LYS A 147 2.46 19.11 -8.63
CA LYS A 147 2.49 19.04 -10.09
C LYS A 147 1.21 18.44 -10.69
N GLN A 148 0.52 17.62 -9.91
CA GLN A 148 -0.61 16.83 -10.38
C GLN A 148 -1.90 17.22 -9.64
N ASN A 149 -3.04 17.08 -10.32
CA ASN A 149 -4.35 17.26 -9.71
C ASN A 149 -5.40 16.43 -10.46
N ARG A 150 -6.41 15.95 -9.73
CA ARG A 150 -7.54 15.15 -10.23
C ARG A 150 -7.09 13.90 -10.99
N GLN A 151 -6.09 13.21 -10.46
CA GLN A 151 -5.49 12.02 -11.07
C GLN A 151 -5.42 10.86 -10.11
N THR A 152 -5.41 9.65 -10.70
CA THR A 152 -5.05 8.40 -10.03
C THR A 152 -3.72 7.93 -10.58
N ILE A 153 -2.74 7.77 -9.70
CA ILE A 153 -1.36 7.39 -10.04
C ILE A 153 -1.08 6.01 -9.46
N ASN A 154 -0.70 5.07 -10.32
CA ASN A 154 -0.22 3.77 -9.88
C ASN A 154 1.28 3.87 -9.57
N ILE A 155 1.65 3.61 -8.32
CA ILE A 155 3.05 3.48 -7.93
C ILE A 155 3.39 2.00 -7.94
N VAL A 156 4.44 1.63 -8.64
CA VAL A 156 4.95 0.26 -8.70
C VAL A 156 6.41 0.23 -8.27
N GLY A 157 6.86 -0.86 -7.69
CA GLY A 157 8.29 -1.08 -7.46
C GLY A 157 9.00 -1.38 -8.78
N ILE A 158 10.33 -1.23 -8.79
CA ILE A 158 11.17 -1.45 -9.97
C ILE A 158 10.96 -2.84 -10.57
N GLU A 159 10.70 -3.84 -9.73
CA GLU A 159 10.47 -5.22 -10.17
C GLU A 159 9.50 -5.97 -9.25
N GLU A 160 8.83 -6.96 -9.82
CA GLU A 160 8.09 -7.96 -9.04
C GLU A 160 8.98 -9.17 -8.77
N LYS A 161 9.05 -9.58 -7.51
CA LYS A 161 9.76 -10.79 -7.10
C LYS A 161 8.79 -11.85 -6.59
N TYR A 162 9.13 -13.12 -6.86
CA TYR A 162 8.47 -14.22 -6.17
C TYR A 162 8.67 -14.08 -4.65
N VAL A 163 7.63 -14.39 -3.88
CA VAL A 163 7.70 -14.31 -2.41
C VAL A 163 8.79 -15.24 -1.86
N SER A 164 9.04 -16.37 -2.49
CA SER A 164 10.17 -17.26 -2.17
C SER A 164 11.52 -16.56 -2.32
N ASN A 165 11.73 -15.80 -3.40
CA ASN A 165 12.96 -15.05 -3.60
C ASN A 165 13.12 -13.93 -2.55
N ILE A 166 12.01 -13.25 -2.19
CA ILE A 166 12.01 -12.27 -1.12
C ILE A 166 12.40 -12.93 0.22
N ALA A 167 11.86 -14.11 0.52
CA ALA A 167 12.22 -14.87 1.72
C ALA A 167 13.73 -15.22 1.75
N HIS A 168 14.28 -15.73 0.65
CA HIS A 168 15.73 -16.01 0.55
C HIS A 168 16.58 -14.74 0.74
N LEU A 169 16.19 -13.61 0.16
CA LEU A 169 16.93 -12.36 0.34
C LEU A 169 16.90 -11.88 1.80
N ILE A 170 15.74 -11.97 2.47
CA ILE A 170 15.61 -11.58 3.88
C ILE A 170 16.44 -12.51 4.77
N THR A 171 16.30 -13.83 4.63
CA THR A 171 17.06 -14.80 5.46
C THR A 171 18.56 -14.64 5.29
N LYS A 172 19.02 -14.44 4.06
CA LYS A 172 20.44 -14.17 3.77
C LYS A 172 20.91 -12.86 4.44
N LYS A 173 20.12 -11.78 4.35
CA LYS A 173 20.48 -10.47 4.87
C LYS A 173 20.65 -10.46 6.39
N ILE A 174 19.87 -11.27 7.11
CA ILE A 174 19.91 -11.34 8.58
C ILE A 174 20.64 -12.57 9.11
N ASN A 175 21.31 -13.33 8.23
CA ASN A 175 22.02 -14.58 8.57
C ASN A 175 21.13 -15.60 9.30
N SER A 176 19.86 -15.72 8.89
CA SER A 176 18.92 -16.68 9.47
C SER A 176 19.13 -18.08 8.96
N THR A 177 18.95 -19.06 9.85
CA THR A 177 18.97 -20.50 9.52
C THR A 177 17.58 -21.05 9.20
N SER A 178 16.56 -20.18 9.05
CA SER A 178 15.20 -20.57 8.73
C SER A 178 15.12 -21.40 7.45
N HIS A 179 14.42 -22.52 7.53
CA HIS A 179 14.06 -23.30 6.34
C HIS A 179 12.87 -22.64 5.62
N ILE A 180 12.97 -22.48 4.29
CA ILE A 180 11.91 -21.91 3.47
C ILE A 180 11.14 -23.03 2.79
N ASN A 181 9.90 -23.23 3.22
CA ASN A 181 8.97 -24.21 2.65
C ASN A 181 8.20 -23.56 1.48
N VAL A 182 8.48 -23.98 0.27
CA VAL A 182 7.79 -23.49 -0.92
C VAL A 182 6.57 -24.35 -1.21
N ILE A 183 5.38 -23.83 -0.90
CA ILE A 183 4.11 -24.50 -1.05
C ILE A 183 3.59 -24.31 -2.48
N ARG A 184 3.38 -25.38 -3.23
CA ARG A 184 2.75 -25.34 -4.54
C ARG A 184 1.24 -25.38 -4.39
N ARG A 185 0.58 -24.23 -4.57
CA ARG A 185 -0.88 -24.15 -4.79
C ARG A 185 -1.12 -23.65 -6.21
N HIS A 186 -2.01 -24.29 -6.93
CA HIS A 186 -2.56 -23.73 -8.17
C HIS A 186 -3.48 -22.55 -7.79
N VAL A 187 -2.92 -21.34 -7.75
CA VAL A 187 -3.70 -20.12 -7.64
C VAL A 187 -3.79 -19.52 -9.03
N CYS A 188 -4.90 -19.73 -9.70
CA CYS A 188 -5.22 -19.02 -10.93
C CYS A 188 -5.47 -17.54 -10.61
N ARG A 189 -4.42 -16.73 -10.64
CA ARG A 189 -4.51 -15.27 -10.64
C ARG A 189 -3.58 -14.74 -11.71
N ASN A 190 -4.10 -14.62 -12.93
CA ASN A 190 -3.46 -13.86 -13.99
C ASN A 190 -3.75 -12.36 -13.72
N HIS A 191 -2.82 -11.67 -13.05
CA HIS A 191 -2.89 -10.23 -12.91
C HIS A 191 -1.81 -9.62 -13.81
N GLU A 192 -2.21 -9.22 -15.00
CA GLU A 192 -1.44 -8.32 -15.83
C GLU A 192 -1.73 -6.89 -15.39
N TYR A 193 -0.73 -6.18 -14.90
CA TYR A 193 -0.81 -4.74 -14.64
C TYR A 193 -0.77 -4.02 -16.00
N LYS A 194 -1.93 -3.75 -16.59
CA LYS A 194 -2.02 -2.91 -17.78
C LYS A 194 -2.09 -1.45 -17.36
N ASN A 195 -1.24 -0.60 -17.96
CA ASN A 195 -1.18 0.85 -17.80
C ASN A 195 -0.63 1.37 -16.47
N CYS A 196 0.62 1.05 -16.14
CA CYS A 196 1.37 1.75 -15.10
C CYS A 196 2.25 2.82 -15.75
N GLU A 197 2.09 4.08 -15.36
CA GLU A 197 3.11 5.09 -15.60
C GLU A 197 4.28 4.82 -14.67
N ILE A 198 5.46 4.61 -15.24
CA ILE A 198 6.70 4.43 -14.47
C ILE A 198 7.24 5.83 -14.19
N VAL A 199 7.28 6.20 -12.91
CA VAL A 199 7.99 7.41 -12.47
C VAL A 199 9.43 7.00 -12.21
N ASP A 200 10.32 7.32 -13.16
CA ASP A 200 11.76 7.14 -12.99
C ASP A 200 12.29 8.24 -12.05
N LEU A 201 12.84 7.85 -10.94
CA LEU A 201 13.53 8.72 -10.00
C LEU A 201 15.04 8.58 -10.27
N ALA A 202 15.52 9.16 -11.38
CA ALA A 202 16.96 9.33 -11.60
C ALA A 202 17.51 10.48 -10.76
#